data_4e9c79825ddd354419a45526c50f2aa1
#
_entry.id   4e9c79825ddd354419a45526c50f2aa1
#
_cell.length_a   1.000
_cell.length_b   1.000
_cell.length_c   1.000
_cell.angle_alpha   90.00
_cell.angle_beta   90.00
_cell.angle_gamma   90.00
#
_symmetry.space_group_name_H-M   'P 1'
#
loop_
_entity.id
_entity.type
_entity.pdbx_description
1 polymer ?
#
loop_
_entity_poly.entity_id
_entity_poly.type
_entity_poly.pdbx_seq_one_letter_code
_entity_poly.pdbx_strand_id
1 'polypeptide(L)'
;LEVLALKGCIVTIDAMGCQKSISKQIIQKKADYILALKGNQGHFHDDVNRFFTEAVKNNFTAISHDFYEENYAGHGRIEQRQCWVINPHEYTNCFSELKKWAGLKGLIMVKTKREITDKTTEEIRFFITSCEPQAKSLLQAVRKHWQVENALHWTLDVTFRKDESRIRKEASPENYAVIRHIALNLIRKN
;
A
#
# COMPACT_ATOMS: atom_id res chain seq x y z
N LEU A 1 -1.34 14.09 9.71
CA LEU A 1 -1.22 13.05 10.74
C LEU A 1 -1.31 13.58 12.17
N GLU A 2 -1.00 14.85 12.41
CA GLU A 2 -0.92 15.43 13.79
C GLU A 2 -2.22 15.30 14.59
N VAL A 3 -3.36 15.51 13.97
CA VAL A 3 -4.69 15.48 14.62
C VAL A 3 -5.31 14.08 14.73
N LEU A 4 -4.64 13.04 14.24
CA LEU A 4 -5.19 11.68 14.22
C LEU A 4 -4.72 10.87 15.44
N ALA A 5 -5.64 10.15 16.07
CA ALA A 5 -5.34 9.14 17.10
C ALA A 5 -4.97 7.83 16.40
N LEU A 6 -3.66 7.56 16.24
CA LEU A 6 -3.15 6.44 15.43
C LEU A 6 -2.66 5.25 16.26
N LYS A 7 -2.60 5.35 17.58
CA LYS A 7 -2.05 4.28 18.44
C LYS A 7 -2.67 2.92 18.14
N GLY A 8 -1.83 1.93 17.83
CA GLY A 8 -2.24 0.57 17.51
C GLY A 8 -2.85 0.37 16.12
N CYS A 9 -2.88 1.42 15.29
CA CYS A 9 -3.35 1.32 13.90
C CYS A 9 -2.21 0.96 12.95
N ILE A 10 -2.57 0.37 11.80
CA ILE A 10 -1.68 0.26 10.64
C ILE A 10 -2.08 1.34 9.64
N VAL A 11 -1.15 2.23 9.34
CA VAL A 11 -1.35 3.32 8.38
C VAL A 11 -0.83 2.88 7.02
N THR A 12 -1.71 2.83 6.02
CA THR A 12 -1.34 2.50 4.64
C THR A 12 -1.34 3.77 3.80
N ILE A 13 -0.27 4.02 3.06
CA ILE A 13 -0.12 5.24 2.24
C ILE A 13 0.48 4.88 0.89
N ASP A 14 -0.03 5.50 -0.18
CA ASP A 14 0.53 5.38 -1.54
C ASP A 14 1.90 6.07 -1.66
N ALA A 15 2.58 5.84 -2.78
CA ALA A 15 3.96 6.24 -3.02
C ALA A 15 4.23 7.74 -2.80
N MET A 16 3.26 8.61 -3.04
CA MET A 16 3.41 10.06 -2.80
C MET A 16 3.68 10.37 -1.33
N GLY A 17 3.11 9.59 -0.41
CA GLY A 17 3.32 9.72 1.04
C GLY A 17 4.37 8.75 1.59
N CYS A 18 5.10 8.02 0.76
CA CYS A 18 6.23 7.20 1.18
C CYS A 18 7.42 8.12 1.46
N GLN A 19 7.48 8.68 2.66
CA GLN A 19 8.50 9.64 3.09
C GLN A 19 9.06 9.29 4.46
N LYS A 20 10.37 9.49 4.64
CA LYS A 20 11.09 9.19 5.89
C LYS A 20 10.52 9.97 7.09
N SER A 21 10.10 11.22 6.88
CA SER A 21 9.43 12.04 7.89
C SER A 21 8.07 11.47 8.32
N ILE A 22 7.31 10.94 7.38
CA ILE A 22 6.00 10.33 7.63
C ILE A 22 6.15 9.02 8.41
N SER A 23 7.09 8.15 8.02
CA SER A 23 7.37 6.92 8.79
C SER A 23 7.73 7.24 10.25
N LYS A 24 8.58 8.27 10.47
CA LYS A 24 8.95 8.72 11.80
C LYS A 24 7.74 9.21 12.63
N GLN A 25 6.86 10.02 12.02
CA GLN A 25 5.65 10.50 12.71
C GLN A 25 4.70 9.36 13.09
N ILE A 26 4.52 8.36 12.21
CA ILE A 26 3.67 7.20 12.49
C ILE A 26 4.20 6.42 13.69
N ILE A 27 5.49 6.10 13.69
CA ILE A 27 6.14 5.36 14.79
C ILE A 27 6.08 6.15 16.11
N GLN A 28 6.30 7.48 16.07
CA GLN A 28 6.16 8.33 17.26
C GLN A 28 4.74 8.30 17.85
N LYS A 29 3.73 8.09 17.01
CA LYS A 29 2.33 7.93 17.44
C LYS A 29 1.96 6.51 17.88
N LYS A 30 2.96 5.62 18.02
CA LYS A 30 2.77 4.20 18.40
C LYS A 30 1.84 3.46 17.44
N ALA A 31 1.96 3.75 16.15
CA ALA A 31 1.28 3.10 15.04
C ALA A 31 2.30 2.42 14.15
N ASP A 32 1.82 1.49 13.33
CA ASP A 32 2.60 0.84 12.28
C ASP A 32 2.25 1.39 10.90
N TYR A 33 3.12 1.12 9.93
CA TYR A 33 2.90 1.57 8.56
C TYR A 33 3.11 0.47 7.51
N ILE A 34 2.44 0.63 6.38
CA ILE A 34 2.75 0.00 5.09
C ILE A 34 2.75 1.10 4.04
N LEU A 35 3.93 1.43 3.50
CA LEU A 35 4.10 2.50 2.54
C LEU A 35 4.49 1.92 1.18
N ALA A 36 3.82 2.34 0.11
CA ALA A 36 4.15 1.90 -1.24
C ALA A 36 5.48 2.51 -1.67
N LEU A 37 6.43 1.65 -2.04
CA LEU A 37 7.76 2.05 -2.50
C LEU A 37 7.78 2.08 -4.03
N LYS A 38 8.04 3.25 -4.61
CA LYS A 38 8.17 3.47 -6.05
C LYS A 38 9.45 4.26 -6.38
N GLY A 39 9.69 4.51 -7.64
CA GLY A 39 10.88 5.21 -8.14
C GLY A 39 11.16 6.59 -7.54
N ASN A 40 10.16 7.24 -6.88
CA ASN A 40 10.36 8.49 -6.15
C ASN A 40 11.31 8.34 -4.94
N GLN A 41 11.63 7.12 -4.51
CA GLN A 41 12.65 6.81 -3.49
C GLN A 41 14.01 6.41 -4.06
N GLY A 42 14.21 6.62 -5.38
CA GLY A 42 15.50 6.49 -6.07
C GLY A 42 16.23 5.18 -5.73
N HIS A 43 17.48 5.32 -5.26
CA HIS A 43 18.36 4.17 -5.00
C HIS A 43 17.76 3.09 -4.09
N PHE A 44 16.94 3.47 -3.11
CA PHE A 44 16.33 2.46 -2.22
C PHE A 44 15.31 1.58 -2.94
N HIS A 45 14.52 2.16 -3.83
CA HIS A 45 13.63 1.39 -4.69
C HIS A 45 14.41 0.45 -5.61
N ASP A 46 15.52 0.94 -6.20
CA ASP A 46 16.35 0.15 -7.11
C ASP A 46 17.01 -1.03 -6.40
N ASP A 47 17.50 -0.80 -5.16
CA ASP A 47 18.06 -1.87 -4.31
C ASP A 47 17.00 -2.95 -4.04
N VAL A 48 15.78 -2.55 -3.65
CA VAL A 48 14.67 -3.47 -3.37
C VAL A 48 14.26 -4.23 -4.62
N ASN A 49 14.12 -3.55 -5.75
CA ASN A 49 13.78 -4.18 -7.03
C ASN A 49 14.84 -5.20 -7.46
N ARG A 50 16.11 -4.83 -7.40
CA ARG A 50 17.23 -5.73 -7.72
C ARG A 50 17.24 -6.96 -6.83
N PHE A 51 17.10 -6.76 -5.51
CA PHE A 51 17.08 -7.87 -4.54
C PHE A 51 15.97 -8.88 -4.85
N PHE A 52 14.72 -8.41 -4.99
CA PHE A 52 13.60 -9.30 -5.26
C PHE A 52 13.68 -9.94 -6.66
N THR A 53 14.20 -9.22 -7.66
CA THR A 53 14.43 -9.79 -8.99
C THR A 53 15.39 -10.98 -8.95
N GLU A 54 16.52 -10.84 -8.23
CA GLU A 54 17.47 -11.93 -8.06
C GLU A 54 16.90 -13.05 -7.18
N ALA A 55 16.15 -12.72 -6.13
CA ALA A 55 15.49 -13.69 -5.26
C ALA A 55 14.50 -14.58 -6.05
N VAL A 56 13.68 -13.98 -6.92
CA VAL A 56 12.74 -14.70 -7.79
C VAL A 56 13.48 -15.62 -8.76
N LYS A 57 14.55 -15.15 -9.44
CA LYS A 57 15.35 -15.95 -10.36
C LYS A 57 15.93 -17.20 -9.69
N ASN A 58 16.31 -17.09 -8.42
CA ASN A 58 16.90 -18.14 -7.63
C ASN A 58 15.88 -18.90 -6.74
N ASN A 59 14.57 -18.73 -7.01
CA ASN A 59 13.48 -19.31 -6.22
C ASN A 59 13.66 -19.09 -4.72
N PHE A 60 14.12 -17.89 -4.31
CA PHE A 60 14.42 -17.51 -2.93
C PHE A 60 15.37 -18.46 -2.19
N THR A 61 16.21 -19.20 -2.91
CA THR A 61 17.20 -20.10 -2.31
C THR A 61 18.11 -19.32 -1.36
N ALA A 62 18.27 -19.79 -0.12
CA ALA A 62 19.03 -19.16 0.95
C ALA A 62 18.53 -17.76 1.38
N ILE A 63 17.32 -17.37 1.02
CA ILE A 63 16.68 -16.14 1.48
C ILE A 63 15.54 -16.50 2.43
N SER A 64 15.70 -16.11 3.71
CA SER A 64 14.63 -16.23 4.70
C SER A 64 13.48 -15.28 4.32
N HIS A 65 12.30 -15.81 4.12
CA HIS A 65 11.12 -15.05 3.72
C HIS A 65 9.84 -15.71 4.22
N ASP A 66 8.79 -14.93 4.38
CA ASP A 66 7.42 -15.43 4.49
C ASP A 66 6.71 -15.25 3.15
N PHE A 67 5.89 -16.24 2.79
CA PHE A 67 5.18 -16.27 1.51
C PHE A 67 3.70 -16.56 1.71
N TYR A 68 2.87 -15.85 0.97
CA TYR A 68 1.44 -16.12 0.91
C TYR A 68 0.91 -15.88 -0.51
N GLU A 69 0.05 -16.79 -0.95
CA GLU A 69 -0.65 -16.70 -2.23
C GLU A 69 -2.15 -16.77 -2.03
N GLU A 70 -2.89 -15.98 -2.80
CA GLU A 70 -4.33 -16.07 -2.90
C GLU A 70 -4.78 -16.00 -4.36
N ASN A 71 -5.82 -16.76 -4.67
CA ASN A 71 -6.46 -16.79 -5.97
C ASN A 71 -7.91 -16.33 -5.81
N TYR A 72 -8.35 -15.47 -6.71
CA TYR A 72 -9.71 -14.98 -6.77
C TYR A 72 -10.27 -15.15 -8.19
N ALA A 73 -11.47 -15.74 -8.29
CA ALA A 73 -12.21 -15.83 -9.54
C ALA A 73 -13.58 -15.16 -9.35
N GLY A 74 -13.91 -14.18 -10.18
CA GLY A 74 -15.18 -13.48 -10.11
C GLY A 74 -15.28 -12.33 -11.12
N HIS A 75 -16.49 -11.97 -11.47
CA HIS A 75 -16.77 -10.88 -12.41
C HIS A 75 -16.02 -11.01 -13.75
N GLY A 76 -15.90 -12.25 -14.29
CA GLY A 76 -15.23 -12.50 -15.56
C GLY A 76 -13.71 -12.35 -15.54
N ARG A 77 -13.10 -12.35 -14.35
CA ARG A 77 -11.63 -12.25 -14.19
C ARG A 77 -11.10 -13.28 -13.20
N ILE A 78 -9.87 -13.71 -13.44
CA ILE A 78 -9.07 -14.51 -12.49
C ILE A 78 -7.90 -13.63 -12.05
N GLU A 79 -7.71 -13.53 -10.75
CA GLU A 79 -6.59 -12.81 -10.16
C GLU A 79 -5.82 -13.73 -9.22
N GLN A 80 -4.53 -13.85 -9.47
CA GLN A 80 -3.56 -14.49 -8.58
C GLN A 80 -2.70 -13.41 -7.95
N ARG A 81 -2.59 -13.44 -6.62
CA ARG A 81 -1.70 -12.53 -5.87
C ARG A 81 -0.74 -13.32 -5.05
N GLN A 82 0.52 -13.03 -5.24
CA GLN A 82 1.64 -13.62 -4.50
C GLN A 82 2.32 -12.51 -3.71
N CYS A 83 2.60 -12.77 -2.45
CA CYS A 83 3.23 -11.83 -1.53
C CYS A 83 4.44 -12.49 -0.87
N TRP A 84 5.60 -11.88 -1.04
CA TRP A 84 6.84 -12.24 -0.35
C TRP A 84 7.22 -11.13 0.61
N VAL A 85 7.64 -11.50 1.80
CA VAL A 85 8.10 -10.57 2.83
C VAL A 85 9.43 -11.05 3.37
N ILE A 86 10.38 -10.13 3.44
CA ILE A 86 11.70 -10.39 4.03
C ILE A 86 11.96 -9.43 5.18
N ASN A 87 12.81 -9.87 6.14
CA ASN A 87 13.42 -8.98 7.11
C ASN A 87 14.70 -8.37 6.49
N PRO A 88 14.71 -7.06 6.14
CA PRO A 88 15.86 -6.46 5.47
C PRO A 88 17.11 -6.39 6.34
N HIS A 89 16.98 -6.50 7.66
CA HIS A 89 18.13 -6.46 8.59
C HIS A 89 19.00 -7.72 8.50
N GLU A 90 18.50 -8.80 7.91
CA GLU A 90 19.29 -10.00 7.61
C GLU A 90 20.17 -9.82 6.36
N TYR A 91 19.91 -8.77 5.56
CA TYR A 91 20.56 -8.50 4.27
C TYR A 91 21.07 -7.07 4.16
N THR A 92 21.66 -6.52 5.22
CA THR A 92 22.01 -5.10 5.33
C THR A 92 22.94 -4.60 4.24
N ASN A 93 23.79 -5.46 3.68
CA ASN A 93 24.70 -5.11 2.60
C ASN A 93 24.01 -4.90 1.24
N CYS A 94 22.75 -5.34 1.11
CA CYS A 94 21.96 -5.23 -0.12
C CYS A 94 21.20 -3.91 -0.22
N PHE A 95 21.08 -3.16 0.89
CA PHE A 95 20.19 -1.99 0.97
C PHE A 95 20.91 -0.79 1.58
N SER A 96 20.98 0.30 0.84
CA SER A 96 21.73 1.50 1.21
C SER A 96 21.06 2.38 2.28
N GLU A 97 19.75 2.29 2.47
CA GLU A 97 18.98 3.29 3.23
C GLU A 97 18.17 2.76 4.41
N LEU A 98 18.37 1.51 4.84
CA LEU A 98 17.53 0.89 5.91
C LEU A 98 17.43 1.76 7.17
N LYS A 99 18.54 2.31 7.64
CA LYS A 99 18.61 3.13 8.87
C LYS A 99 17.85 4.45 8.78
N LYS A 100 17.49 4.89 7.57
CA LYS A 100 16.76 6.15 7.36
C LYS A 100 15.25 5.99 7.57
N TRP A 101 14.75 4.76 7.64
CA TRP A 101 13.33 4.45 7.82
C TRP A 101 13.04 4.04 9.25
N ALA A 102 12.27 4.86 9.96
CA ALA A 102 11.95 4.62 11.36
C ALA A 102 11.13 3.33 11.52
N GLY A 103 11.61 2.41 12.38
CA GLY A 103 10.90 1.19 12.71
C GLY A 103 10.75 0.17 11.57
N LEU A 104 11.51 0.29 10.48
CA LEU A 104 11.46 -0.64 9.35
C LEU A 104 11.76 -2.07 9.80
N LYS A 105 10.83 -3.01 9.54
CA LYS A 105 10.96 -4.43 9.86
C LYS A 105 10.82 -5.34 8.64
N GLY A 106 10.14 -4.87 7.59
CA GLY A 106 9.88 -5.71 6.43
C GLY A 106 9.94 -4.97 5.10
N LEU A 107 10.43 -5.66 4.07
CA LEU A 107 10.26 -5.31 2.66
C LEU A 107 9.30 -6.32 2.04
N ILE A 108 8.35 -5.81 1.29
CA ILE A 108 7.25 -6.59 0.72
C ILE A 108 7.32 -6.48 -0.79
N MET A 109 7.23 -7.61 -1.48
CA MET A 109 6.93 -7.69 -2.91
C MET A 109 5.55 -8.32 -3.09
N VAL A 110 4.66 -7.65 -3.82
CA VAL A 110 3.38 -8.19 -4.25
C VAL A 110 3.39 -8.32 -5.77
N LYS A 111 3.26 -9.55 -6.27
CA LYS A 111 3.06 -9.84 -7.68
C LYS A 111 1.58 -10.17 -7.89
N THR A 112 0.94 -9.45 -8.81
CA THR A 112 -0.45 -9.68 -9.19
C THR A 112 -0.51 -10.09 -10.65
N LYS A 113 -1.04 -11.26 -10.93
CA LYS A 113 -1.38 -11.72 -12.27
C LYS A 113 -2.90 -11.64 -12.42
N ARG A 114 -3.35 -10.95 -13.45
CA ARG A 114 -4.78 -10.80 -13.75
C ARG A 114 -5.07 -11.29 -15.16
N GLU A 115 -6.05 -12.17 -15.28
CA GLU A 115 -6.55 -12.71 -16.52
C GLU A 115 -7.99 -12.23 -16.73
N ILE A 116 -8.24 -11.53 -17.83
CA ILE A 116 -9.56 -11.04 -18.24
C ILE A 116 -9.75 -11.43 -19.70
N THR A 117 -10.71 -12.35 -19.98
CA THR A 117 -10.95 -12.91 -21.30
C THR A 117 -9.62 -13.47 -21.85
N ASP A 118 -9.05 -12.89 -22.92
CA ASP A 118 -7.83 -13.34 -23.59
C ASP A 118 -6.59 -12.50 -23.23
N LYS A 119 -6.70 -11.61 -22.22
CA LYS A 119 -5.61 -10.72 -21.83
C LYS A 119 -5.10 -11.05 -20.44
N THR A 120 -3.82 -11.38 -20.37
CA THR A 120 -3.09 -11.53 -19.12
C THR A 120 -2.24 -10.30 -18.86
N THR A 121 -2.31 -9.76 -17.63
CA THR A 121 -1.45 -8.67 -17.16
C THR A 121 -0.75 -9.08 -15.89
N GLU A 122 0.51 -8.71 -15.76
CA GLU A 122 1.30 -8.90 -14.53
C GLU A 122 1.75 -7.54 -14.01
N GLU A 123 1.68 -7.37 -12.70
CA GLU A 123 2.14 -6.17 -12.01
C GLU A 123 2.92 -6.56 -10.76
N ILE A 124 4.05 -5.90 -10.53
CA ILE A 124 4.86 -6.04 -9.32
C ILE A 124 4.85 -4.70 -8.59
N ARG A 125 4.59 -4.77 -7.28
CA ARG A 125 4.61 -3.60 -6.39
C ARG A 125 5.45 -3.91 -5.16
N PHE A 126 6.19 -2.89 -4.71
CA PHE A 126 7.00 -2.98 -3.50
C PHE A 126 6.43 -2.11 -2.39
N PHE A 127 6.57 -2.56 -1.15
CA PHE A 127 6.18 -1.81 0.03
C PHE A 127 7.23 -1.98 1.13
N ILE A 128 7.28 -1.00 2.01
CA ILE A 128 8.05 -1.04 3.25
C ILE A 128 7.10 -1.04 4.43
N THR A 129 7.46 -1.73 5.52
CA THR A 129 6.58 -1.84 6.68
C THR A 129 7.34 -1.87 8.00
N SER A 130 6.70 -1.34 9.04
CA SER A 130 7.12 -1.50 10.45
C SER A 130 6.42 -2.66 11.14
N CYS A 131 5.40 -3.26 10.51
CA CYS A 131 4.73 -4.46 11.02
C CYS A 131 5.66 -5.67 10.99
N GLU A 132 5.33 -6.67 11.80
CA GLU A 132 5.99 -7.97 11.72
C GLU A 132 5.84 -8.58 10.31
N PRO A 133 6.89 -9.23 9.78
CA PRO A 133 6.94 -9.72 8.41
C PRO A 133 6.08 -10.98 8.20
N GLN A 134 4.76 -10.81 8.19
CA GLN A 134 3.76 -11.86 7.94
C GLN A 134 3.03 -11.58 6.62
N ALA A 135 3.33 -12.35 5.58
CA ALA A 135 2.87 -12.12 4.20
C ALA A 135 1.34 -12.07 4.08
N LYS A 136 0.63 -12.97 4.74
CA LYS A 136 -0.85 -13.02 4.68
C LYS A 136 -1.50 -11.75 5.23
N SER A 137 -1.14 -11.33 6.43
CA SER A 137 -1.71 -10.14 7.07
C SER A 137 -1.34 -8.86 6.34
N LEU A 138 -0.11 -8.78 5.84
CA LEU A 138 0.37 -7.62 5.07
C LEU A 138 -0.31 -7.51 3.70
N LEU A 139 -0.50 -8.63 2.98
CA LEU A 139 -1.26 -8.62 1.72
C LEU A 139 -2.71 -8.16 1.95
N GLN A 140 -3.36 -8.63 3.02
CA GLN A 140 -4.71 -8.20 3.37
C GLN A 140 -4.79 -6.70 3.67
N ALA A 141 -3.80 -6.15 4.39
CA ALA A 141 -3.75 -4.72 4.68
C ALA A 141 -3.52 -3.88 3.41
N VAL A 142 -2.61 -4.30 2.52
CA VAL A 142 -2.42 -3.68 1.19
C VAL A 142 -3.71 -3.71 0.39
N ARG A 143 -4.45 -4.82 0.38
CA ARG A 143 -5.75 -4.92 -0.33
C ARG A 143 -6.81 -3.98 0.24
N LYS A 144 -6.89 -3.83 1.56
CA LYS A 144 -7.82 -2.90 2.21
C LYS A 144 -7.55 -1.44 1.81
N HIS A 145 -6.29 -1.07 1.61
CA HIS A 145 -5.95 0.26 1.09
C HIS A 145 -6.63 0.53 -0.27
N TRP A 146 -6.53 -0.43 -1.21
CA TRP A 146 -7.16 -0.30 -2.52
C TRP A 146 -8.69 -0.35 -2.49
N GLN A 147 -9.28 -0.96 -1.46
CA GLN A 147 -10.74 -0.91 -1.27
C GLN A 147 -11.22 0.51 -0.97
N VAL A 148 -10.43 1.32 -0.27
CA VAL A 148 -10.77 2.73 -0.02
C VAL A 148 -10.80 3.52 -1.33
N GLU A 149 -9.83 3.32 -2.23
CA GLU A 149 -9.87 3.95 -3.55
C GLU A 149 -11.10 3.53 -4.36
N ASN A 150 -11.34 2.24 -4.49
CA ASN A 150 -12.44 1.73 -5.30
C ASN A 150 -13.82 1.99 -4.68
N ALA A 151 -13.95 1.95 -3.37
CA ALA A 151 -15.23 2.08 -2.71
C ALA A 151 -15.55 3.51 -2.26
N LEU A 152 -14.55 4.31 -1.89
CA LEU A 152 -14.75 5.68 -1.42
C LEU A 152 -14.50 6.69 -2.53
N HIS A 153 -13.30 6.73 -3.08
CA HIS A 153 -12.93 7.73 -4.08
C HIS A 153 -13.77 7.58 -5.35
N TRP A 154 -13.86 6.36 -5.90
CA TRP A 154 -14.70 6.11 -7.07
C TRP A 154 -16.17 6.54 -6.85
N THR A 155 -16.75 6.22 -5.70
CA THR A 155 -18.13 6.64 -5.39
C THR A 155 -18.25 8.16 -5.30
N LEU A 156 -17.30 8.84 -4.67
CA LEU A 156 -17.30 10.30 -4.59
C LEU A 156 -17.10 10.95 -5.95
N ASP A 157 -16.23 10.42 -6.78
CA ASP A 157 -15.88 11.02 -8.07
C ASP A 157 -16.95 10.73 -9.12
N VAL A 158 -17.48 9.51 -9.19
CA VAL A 158 -18.47 9.09 -10.21
C VAL A 158 -19.91 9.36 -9.75
N THR A 159 -20.29 8.87 -8.56
CA THR A 159 -21.69 8.99 -8.11
C THR A 159 -22.00 10.39 -7.60
N PHE A 160 -21.11 10.99 -6.81
CA PHE A 160 -21.28 12.33 -6.30
C PHE A 160 -20.67 13.43 -7.20
N ARG A 161 -20.08 13.05 -8.35
CA ARG A 161 -19.48 13.93 -9.37
C ARG A 161 -18.54 14.99 -8.75
N LYS A 162 -17.70 14.54 -7.82
CA LYS A 162 -16.79 15.42 -7.09
C LYS A 162 -15.83 16.15 -8.03
N ASP A 163 -15.29 15.45 -9.03
CA ASP A 163 -14.32 16.00 -10.00
C ASP A 163 -14.96 16.99 -10.97
N GLU A 164 -16.28 16.90 -11.20
CA GLU A 164 -17.03 17.85 -12.02
C GLU A 164 -17.41 19.12 -11.24
N SER A 165 -17.16 19.18 -9.94
CA SER A 165 -17.53 20.31 -9.09
C SER A 165 -16.77 21.57 -9.47
N ARG A 166 -17.51 22.63 -9.83
CA ARG A 166 -16.97 23.94 -10.17
C ARG A 166 -16.98 24.94 -9.00
N ILE A 167 -17.30 24.48 -7.81
CA ILE A 167 -17.34 25.31 -6.62
C ILE A 167 -15.91 25.73 -6.28
N ARG A 168 -15.64 27.05 -6.20
CA ARG A 168 -14.29 27.60 -5.98
C ARG A 168 -14.26 28.74 -4.94
N LYS A 169 -15.43 29.15 -4.41
CA LYS A 169 -15.53 30.31 -3.54
C LYS A 169 -15.17 29.93 -2.09
N GLU A 170 -14.15 30.61 -1.54
CA GLU A 170 -13.73 30.50 -0.12
C GLU A 170 -13.58 29.02 0.34
N ALA A 171 -14.11 28.68 1.53
CA ALA A 171 -14.13 27.34 2.08
C ALA A 171 -15.23 26.42 1.50
N SER A 172 -15.97 26.87 0.46
CA SER A 172 -17.07 26.08 -0.10
C SER A 172 -16.64 24.72 -0.69
N PRO A 173 -15.48 24.58 -1.37
CA PRO A 173 -15.02 23.28 -1.85
C PRO A 173 -14.80 22.27 -0.71
N GLU A 174 -14.19 22.73 0.38
CA GLU A 174 -13.92 21.91 1.58
C GLU A 174 -15.21 21.51 2.29
N ASN A 175 -16.11 22.47 2.52
CA ASN A 175 -17.41 22.23 3.15
C ASN A 175 -18.24 21.23 2.32
N TYR A 176 -18.24 21.36 0.99
CA TYR A 176 -18.95 20.43 0.11
C TYR A 176 -18.33 19.02 0.12
N ALA A 177 -17.00 18.93 0.23
CA ALA A 177 -16.33 17.64 0.40
C ALA A 177 -16.78 16.95 1.70
N VAL A 178 -16.83 17.69 2.81
CA VAL A 178 -17.31 17.18 4.12
C VAL A 178 -18.75 16.69 4.01
N ILE A 179 -19.65 17.48 3.39
CA ILE A 179 -21.08 17.10 3.20
C ILE A 179 -21.20 15.82 2.39
N ARG A 180 -20.44 15.65 1.30
CA ARG A 180 -20.42 14.41 0.51
C ARG A 180 -19.98 13.21 1.34
N HIS A 181 -18.95 13.34 2.16
CA HIS A 181 -18.50 12.28 3.05
C HIS A 181 -19.56 11.90 4.10
N ILE A 182 -20.25 12.90 4.69
CA ILE A 182 -21.36 12.67 5.63
C ILE A 182 -22.49 11.92 4.94
N ALA A 183 -22.93 12.37 3.77
CA ALA A 183 -23.98 11.74 3.00
C ALA A 183 -23.64 10.27 2.65
N LEU A 184 -22.41 10.02 2.19
CA LEU A 184 -21.95 8.66 1.89
C LEU A 184 -21.94 7.76 3.13
N ASN A 185 -21.52 8.28 4.27
CA ASN A 185 -21.51 7.53 5.53
C ASN A 185 -22.92 7.19 6.01
N LEU A 186 -23.89 8.09 5.83
CA LEU A 186 -25.29 7.85 6.16
C LEU A 186 -25.91 6.77 5.27
N ILE A 187 -25.65 6.84 3.95
CA ILE A 187 -26.13 5.83 2.99
C ILE A 187 -25.57 4.44 3.27
N ARG A 188 -24.32 4.34 3.73
CA ARG A 188 -23.68 3.05 4.03
C ARG A 188 -24.06 2.43 5.38
N LYS A 189 -24.69 3.19 6.26
CA LYS A 189 -25.16 2.69 7.56
C LYS A 189 -26.55 2.04 7.49
N ASN A 190 -27.29 2.27 6.41
CA ASN A 190 -28.58 1.64 6.14
C ASN A 190 -28.39 0.45 5.20
#